data_5c046b9015619cb86dce3550e234e922
#
_entry.id   5c046b9015619cb86dce3550e234e922
#
_cell.length_a   1.000
_cell.length_b   1.000
_cell.length_c   1.000
_cell.angle_alpha   90.00
_cell.angle_beta   90.00
_cell.angle_gamma   90.00
#
_symmetry.space_group_name_H-M   'P 1'
#
loop_
_entity.id
_entity.type
_entity.pdbx_description
1 polymer ?
#
loop_
_entity_poly.entity_id
_entity_poly.type
_entity_poly.pdbx_seq_one_letter_code
_entity_poly.pdbx_strand_id
1 'polypeptide(L)'
;MSKAHYSHWYRQPDQHLALPLQGTFALRVFLCFAFAYFMSYAFRTINVVIAPDLVKDLGLNNADLGLLSSAYFIGFGATQIPLGLALDRFGPRITEAWVMILAVIGALIFAIAEDFTTLVMARVLIGMGVSACLMAAFSGFRAWYAPSQQGQLASAMLVCGTSGALASTWPVHLVTPYIGWRGVFLVMAALSFLAILILYFGLPVKKSTPTDKPIQTSSATLSWQSYRPILTNSFFWRILPLGTFCYGGFIAVQTLWFGPWLIEVMDYPATTAAQIVFGFNVVLLLAYLFNTWVLPKLARRGIDTMRYMTWTVGMSMIMQAGAYFWQTSLVWVWWYLFAITCASFVLAQSIIVLYFPKHYSGRVSTTYNLTLFIGAFIVQWGIGHMLDLGIALGWNKTSAYDLALAVFLAIQILGFIWFLIAPRYFPMAVFHDDEKHDEISIRPTN
;
A
#
# COMPACT_ATOMS: atom_id res chain seq x y z
N MET A 1 -8.88 -18.20 46.32
CA MET A 1 -7.43 -18.13 46.42
C MET A 1 -6.90 -18.38 45.01
N SER A 2 -6.23 -17.52 44.29
CA SER A 2 -5.49 -16.31 44.47
C SER A 2 -5.69 -15.39 43.24
N LYS A 3 -6.20 -14.17 43.50
CA LYS A 3 -6.10 -13.03 42.58
C LYS A 3 -4.76 -12.35 42.88
N ALA A 4 -3.76 -12.50 42.08
CA ALA A 4 -2.59 -11.60 42.00
C ALA A 4 -1.66 -12.12 40.90
N HIS A 5 -1.49 -11.32 39.85
CA HIS A 5 -0.27 -11.06 39.07
C HIS A 5 -0.57 -10.64 37.63
N TYR A 6 -1.29 -9.52 37.49
CA TYR A 6 -1.39 -8.81 36.19
C TYR A 6 -1.11 -7.31 36.32
N SER A 7 -0.19 -6.90 37.19
CA SER A 7 0.04 -5.46 37.48
C SER A 7 1.47 -4.96 37.25
N HIS A 8 2.33 -5.65 36.47
CA HIS A 8 3.73 -5.20 36.28
C HIS A 8 4.15 -4.85 34.86
N TRP A 9 3.23 -4.67 33.89
CA TRP A 9 3.60 -4.35 32.51
C TRP A 9 3.35 -2.90 32.10
N TYR A 10 2.98 -2.01 33.01
CA TYR A 10 2.96 -0.57 32.77
C TYR A 10 4.12 0.10 33.52
N ARG A 11 5.35 0.05 32.94
CA ARG A 11 6.33 1.10 33.24
C ARG A 11 5.73 2.40 32.71
N GLN A 12 5.49 3.36 33.63
CA GLN A 12 5.10 4.71 33.25
C GLN A 12 6.18 5.26 32.29
N PRO A 13 5.81 5.82 31.13
CA PRO A 13 6.75 6.49 30.25
C PRO A 13 7.31 7.71 31.00
N ASP A 14 8.61 7.94 30.89
CA ASP A 14 9.31 9.09 31.45
C ASP A 14 8.54 10.39 31.17
N GLN A 15 8.30 11.17 32.22
CA GLN A 15 7.46 12.36 32.26
C GLN A 15 8.01 13.58 31.47
N HIS A 16 8.89 13.39 30.50
CA HIS A 16 9.45 14.44 29.64
C HIS A 16 8.94 14.43 28.19
N LEU A 17 7.95 13.57 27.86
CA LEU A 17 7.28 13.65 26.57
C LEU A 17 6.32 14.84 26.58
N ALA A 18 6.49 15.74 25.61
CA ALA A 18 5.53 16.80 25.34
C ALA A 18 4.11 16.19 25.35
N LEU A 19 3.16 16.84 26.04
CA LEU A 19 1.78 16.37 26.14
C LEU A 19 1.25 16.01 24.75
N PRO A 20 0.60 14.85 24.60
CA PRO A 20 0.07 14.45 23.28
C PRO A 20 -0.90 15.51 22.77
N LEU A 21 -0.84 15.76 21.46
CA LEU A 21 -1.70 16.75 20.82
C LEU A 21 -3.17 16.42 21.05
N GLN A 22 -3.97 17.45 21.34
CA GLN A 22 -5.42 17.34 21.57
C GLN A 22 -6.18 18.41 20.78
N GLY A 23 -7.47 18.18 20.58
CA GLY A 23 -8.38 19.16 19.99
C GLY A 23 -8.08 19.48 18.53
N THR A 24 -8.34 20.73 18.15
CA THR A 24 -8.21 21.21 16.76
C THR A 24 -6.81 21.15 16.21
N PHE A 25 -5.79 21.26 17.06
CA PHE A 25 -4.40 21.17 16.62
C PHE A 25 -4.00 19.75 16.25
N ALA A 26 -4.46 18.74 17.00
CA ALA A 26 -4.31 17.34 16.61
C ALA A 26 -4.99 17.05 15.26
N LEU A 27 -6.22 17.50 15.09
CA LEU A 27 -6.93 17.33 13.82
C LEU A 27 -6.17 17.98 12.64
N ARG A 28 -5.62 19.20 12.83
CA ARG A 28 -4.83 19.88 11.83
C ARG A 28 -3.60 19.06 11.40
N VAL A 29 -2.85 18.52 12.36
CA VAL A 29 -1.67 17.69 12.06
C VAL A 29 -2.07 16.43 11.30
N PHE A 30 -3.15 15.76 11.70
CA PHE A 30 -3.70 14.61 10.98
C PHE A 30 -4.07 14.97 9.54
N LEU A 31 -4.82 16.07 9.33
CA LEU A 31 -5.29 16.48 7.99
C LEU A 31 -4.14 16.84 7.04
N CYS A 32 -3.01 17.37 7.55
CA CYS A 32 -1.83 17.64 6.73
C CYS A 32 -1.29 16.34 6.10
N PHE A 33 -1.11 15.29 6.88
CA PHE A 33 -0.66 13.99 6.38
C PHE A 33 -1.74 13.28 5.54
N ALA A 34 -2.98 13.37 5.97
CA ALA A 34 -4.11 12.75 5.30
C ALA A 34 -4.28 13.26 3.86
N PHE A 35 -4.09 14.56 3.63
CA PHE A 35 -4.18 15.14 2.28
C PHE A 35 -3.03 14.68 1.38
N ALA A 36 -1.81 14.60 1.89
CA ALA A 36 -0.68 14.06 1.12
C ALA A 36 -0.90 12.59 0.76
N TYR A 37 -1.41 11.80 1.70
CA TYR A 37 -1.71 10.38 1.46
C TYR A 37 -2.89 10.18 0.50
N PHE A 38 -3.90 11.05 0.55
CA PHE A 38 -4.96 11.14 -0.44
C PHE A 38 -4.38 11.33 -1.85
N MET A 39 -3.44 12.27 -2.04
CA MET A 39 -2.76 12.49 -3.32
C MET A 39 -1.97 11.26 -3.78
N SER A 40 -1.31 10.54 -2.86
CA SER A 40 -0.58 9.31 -3.18
C SER A 40 -1.50 8.25 -3.79
N TYR A 41 -2.69 8.05 -3.25
CA TYR A 41 -3.67 7.10 -3.78
C TYR A 41 -4.31 7.59 -5.09
N ALA A 42 -4.58 8.89 -5.20
CA ALA A 42 -5.09 9.47 -6.43
C ALA A 42 -4.12 9.25 -7.60
N PHE A 43 -2.82 9.51 -7.43
CA PHE A 43 -1.80 9.22 -8.45
C PHE A 43 -1.69 7.73 -8.81
N ARG A 44 -1.90 6.85 -7.83
CA ARG A 44 -1.84 5.41 -8.04
C ARG A 44 -2.96 4.89 -8.93
N THR A 45 -4.19 5.38 -8.74
CA THR A 45 -5.40 4.84 -9.38
C THR A 45 -5.86 5.58 -10.62
N ILE A 46 -5.33 6.78 -10.90
CA ILE A 46 -5.78 7.63 -11.99
C ILE A 46 -5.68 6.95 -13.37
N ASN A 47 -4.70 6.06 -13.56
CA ASN A 47 -4.50 5.38 -14.84
C ASN A 47 -5.68 4.52 -15.27
N VAL A 48 -6.44 3.96 -14.33
CA VAL A 48 -7.61 3.14 -14.64
C VAL A 48 -8.66 3.91 -15.48
N VAL A 49 -8.68 5.23 -15.33
CA VAL A 49 -9.66 6.11 -16.02
C VAL A 49 -9.09 6.73 -17.28
N ILE A 50 -7.83 7.18 -17.25
CA ILE A 50 -7.21 7.87 -18.40
C ILE A 50 -6.55 6.92 -19.41
N ALA A 51 -6.50 5.61 -19.14
CA ALA A 51 -5.87 4.62 -20.02
C ALA A 51 -6.39 4.69 -21.47
N PRO A 52 -7.71 4.76 -21.75
CA PRO A 52 -8.20 4.86 -23.12
C PRO A 52 -7.71 6.10 -23.87
N ASP A 53 -7.62 7.24 -23.17
CA ASP A 53 -7.14 8.49 -23.77
C ASP A 53 -5.64 8.43 -24.09
N LEU A 54 -4.83 7.84 -23.20
CA LEU A 54 -3.40 7.62 -23.43
C LEU A 54 -3.13 6.71 -24.61
N VAL A 55 -3.88 5.59 -24.71
CA VAL A 55 -3.77 4.66 -25.85
C VAL A 55 -4.12 5.38 -27.16
N LYS A 56 -5.20 6.17 -27.17
CA LYS A 56 -5.65 6.90 -28.35
C LYS A 56 -4.66 7.98 -28.79
N ASP A 57 -4.13 8.76 -27.85
CA ASP A 57 -3.28 9.93 -28.16
C ASP A 57 -1.85 9.54 -28.55
N LEU A 58 -1.32 8.46 -27.97
CA LEU A 58 0.10 8.09 -28.06
C LEU A 58 0.32 6.74 -28.75
N GLY A 59 -0.76 6.05 -29.16
CA GLY A 59 -0.67 4.75 -29.85
C GLY A 59 -0.06 3.63 -28.99
N LEU A 60 -0.25 3.68 -27.67
CA LEU A 60 0.33 2.71 -26.75
C LEU A 60 -0.30 1.33 -26.92
N ASN A 61 0.53 0.30 -26.90
CA ASN A 61 0.07 -1.09 -26.76
C ASN A 61 -0.21 -1.45 -25.29
N ASN A 62 -0.71 -2.65 -25.02
CA ASN A 62 -1.06 -3.07 -23.67
C ASN A 62 0.17 -3.24 -22.76
N ALA A 63 1.31 -3.71 -23.31
CA ALA A 63 2.56 -3.81 -22.57
C ALA A 63 3.10 -2.44 -22.18
N ASP A 64 3.02 -1.44 -23.10
CA ASP A 64 3.38 -0.06 -22.82
C ASP A 64 2.52 0.51 -21.72
N LEU A 65 1.21 0.31 -21.77
CA LEU A 65 0.28 0.78 -20.75
C LEU A 65 0.56 0.14 -19.40
N GLY A 66 0.83 -1.17 -19.39
CA GLY A 66 1.24 -1.91 -18.21
C GLY A 66 2.56 -1.40 -17.62
N LEU A 67 3.59 -1.16 -18.46
CA LEU A 67 4.88 -0.63 -18.04
C LEU A 67 4.74 0.80 -17.49
N LEU A 68 4.03 1.67 -18.21
CA LEU A 68 3.79 3.06 -17.79
C LEU A 68 3.14 3.13 -16.40
N SER A 69 2.12 2.31 -16.18
CA SER A 69 1.42 2.28 -14.90
C SER A 69 2.27 1.66 -13.78
N SER A 70 3.03 0.60 -14.09
CA SER A 70 3.88 -0.09 -13.13
C SER A 70 5.17 0.66 -12.79
N ALA A 71 5.63 1.59 -13.64
CA ALA A 71 6.78 2.46 -13.40
C ALA A 71 6.63 3.30 -12.11
N TYR A 72 5.40 3.65 -11.74
CA TYR A 72 5.07 4.24 -10.45
C TYR A 72 5.56 3.37 -9.27
N PHE A 73 5.38 2.06 -9.33
CA PHE A 73 5.77 1.14 -8.25
C PHE A 73 7.28 0.96 -8.17
N ILE A 74 8.00 1.06 -9.30
CA ILE A 74 9.47 1.09 -9.31
C ILE A 74 9.97 2.30 -8.53
N GLY A 75 9.49 3.49 -8.88
CA GLY A 75 9.85 4.73 -8.19
C GLY A 75 9.53 4.68 -6.70
N PHE A 76 8.32 4.22 -6.36
CA PHE A 76 7.87 4.07 -4.98
C PHE A 76 8.74 3.09 -4.19
N GLY A 77 9.05 1.92 -4.76
CA GLY A 77 9.88 0.89 -4.12
C GLY A 77 11.34 1.33 -3.93
N ALA A 78 11.94 1.95 -4.94
CA ALA A 78 13.34 2.38 -4.92
C ALA A 78 13.65 3.39 -3.80
N THR A 79 12.67 4.20 -3.42
CA THR A 79 12.82 5.21 -2.36
C THR A 79 12.60 4.68 -0.95
N GLN A 80 12.05 3.48 -0.75
CA GLN A 80 11.67 2.98 0.58
C GLN A 80 12.85 2.91 1.56
N ILE A 81 14.03 2.46 1.09
CA ILE A 81 15.22 2.32 1.95
C ILE A 81 15.81 3.70 2.33
N PRO A 82 16.13 4.61 1.37
CA PRO A 82 16.65 5.93 1.71
C PRO A 82 15.65 6.80 2.47
N LEU A 83 14.37 6.58 2.29
CA LEU A 83 13.31 7.29 2.99
C LEU A 83 13.33 7.07 4.50
N GLY A 84 13.55 5.83 4.94
CA GLY A 84 13.69 5.52 6.37
C GLY A 84 14.77 6.36 7.04
N LEU A 85 15.96 6.43 6.42
CA LEU A 85 17.08 7.24 6.91
C LEU A 85 16.78 8.75 6.91
N ALA A 86 16.09 9.23 5.87
CA ALA A 86 15.70 10.63 5.79
C ALA A 86 14.68 11.00 6.88
N LEU A 87 13.69 10.14 7.16
CA LEU A 87 12.73 10.32 8.23
C LEU A 87 13.38 10.38 9.61
N ASP A 88 14.36 9.50 9.87
CA ASP A 88 15.08 9.48 11.14
C ASP A 88 15.96 10.73 11.31
N ARG A 89 16.59 11.21 10.23
CA ARG A 89 17.52 12.35 10.27
C ARG A 89 16.82 13.71 10.25
N PHE A 90 15.84 13.90 9.34
CA PHE A 90 15.22 15.20 9.07
C PHE A 90 13.81 15.31 9.64
N GLY A 91 13.25 14.19 10.11
CA GLY A 91 11.88 14.11 10.61
C GLY A 91 10.81 14.12 9.50
N PRO A 92 9.54 13.82 9.86
CA PRO A 92 8.47 13.58 8.90
C PRO A 92 8.11 14.82 8.08
N ARG A 93 8.08 16.01 8.67
CA ARG A 93 7.70 17.27 8.02
C ARG A 93 8.59 17.60 6.83
N ILE A 94 9.89 17.62 7.05
CA ILE A 94 10.89 18.04 6.05
C ILE A 94 11.01 16.95 5.00
N THR A 95 11.14 15.69 5.40
CA THR A 95 11.31 14.58 4.49
C THR A 95 10.15 14.46 3.51
N GLU A 96 8.91 14.49 4.00
CA GLU A 96 7.75 14.34 3.13
C GLU A 96 7.59 15.52 2.17
N ALA A 97 7.75 16.76 2.68
CA ALA A 97 7.67 17.95 1.83
C ALA A 97 8.71 17.94 0.70
N TRP A 98 9.97 17.58 0.99
CA TRP A 98 11.03 17.53 -0.03
C TRP A 98 10.83 16.38 -1.02
N VAL A 99 10.49 15.20 -0.55
CA VAL A 99 10.26 14.05 -1.44
C VAL A 99 9.07 14.31 -2.34
N MET A 100 8.00 14.95 -1.84
CA MET A 100 6.79 15.25 -2.61
C MET A 100 7.03 16.28 -3.74
N ILE A 101 8.12 17.05 -3.72
CA ILE A 101 8.54 17.89 -4.85
C ILE A 101 8.76 17.04 -6.12
N LEU A 102 9.29 15.82 -5.98
CA LEU A 102 9.45 14.90 -7.10
C LEU A 102 8.11 14.51 -7.73
N ALA A 103 7.04 14.40 -6.92
CA ALA A 103 5.70 14.13 -7.45
C ALA A 103 5.17 15.32 -8.26
N VAL A 104 5.41 16.54 -7.80
CA VAL A 104 5.01 17.76 -8.55
C VAL A 104 5.76 17.83 -9.88
N ILE A 105 7.10 17.68 -9.85
CA ILE A 105 7.92 17.70 -11.06
C ILE A 105 7.48 16.56 -12.02
N GLY A 106 7.31 15.36 -11.51
CA GLY A 106 6.85 14.22 -12.30
C GLY A 106 5.46 14.46 -12.93
N ALA A 107 4.51 15.06 -12.19
CA ALA A 107 3.19 15.35 -12.71
C ALA A 107 3.22 16.47 -13.80
N LEU A 108 4.07 17.48 -13.64
CA LEU A 108 4.29 18.50 -14.67
C LEU A 108 4.93 17.90 -15.93
N ILE A 109 5.98 17.07 -15.79
CA ILE A 109 6.60 16.37 -16.91
C ILE A 109 5.58 15.48 -17.61
N PHE A 110 4.75 14.74 -16.86
CA PHE A 110 3.70 13.89 -17.42
C PHE A 110 2.70 14.68 -18.25
N ALA A 111 2.31 15.86 -17.76
CA ALA A 111 1.33 16.72 -18.44
C ALA A 111 1.82 17.27 -19.79
N ILE A 112 3.14 17.48 -19.95
CA ILE A 112 3.74 18.01 -21.18
C ILE A 112 4.41 16.95 -22.06
N ALA A 113 4.43 15.68 -21.63
CA ALA A 113 5.09 14.60 -22.34
C ALA A 113 4.43 14.30 -23.69
N GLU A 114 5.24 14.09 -24.71
CA GLU A 114 4.83 13.74 -26.07
C GLU A 114 5.30 12.33 -26.49
N ASP A 115 6.17 11.73 -25.68
CA ASP A 115 6.73 10.39 -25.95
C ASP A 115 6.57 9.45 -24.73
N PHE A 116 6.61 8.15 -25.01
CA PHE A 116 6.44 7.10 -24.04
C PHE A 116 7.52 7.11 -22.94
N THR A 117 8.77 7.32 -23.32
CA THR A 117 9.90 7.29 -22.38
C THR A 117 9.79 8.40 -21.34
N THR A 118 9.44 9.61 -21.77
CA THR A 118 9.19 10.75 -20.89
C THR A 118 8.03 10.48 -19.92
N LEU A 119 6.95 9.84 -20.38
CA LEU A 119 5.84 9.44 -19.52
C LEU A 119 6.27 8.43 -18.45
N VAL A 120 7.05 7.41 -18.84
CA VAL A 120 7.57 6.40 -17.90
C VAL A 120 8.46 7.05 -16.85
N MET A 121 9.38 7.93 -17.24
CA MET A 121 10.25 8.66 -16.30
C MET A 121 9.44 9.55 -15.36
N ALA A 122 8.41 10.23 -15.87
CA ALA A 122 7.49 11.02 -15.07
C ALA A 122 6.75 10.17 -14.02
N ARG A 123 6.32 8.97 -14.38
CA ARG A 123 5.69 8.01 -13.46
C ARG A 123 6.63 7.52 -12.36
N VAL A 124 7.89 7.25 -12.70
CA VAL A 124 8.92 6.92 -11.70
C VAL A 124 9.06 8.08 -10.70
N LEU A 125 9.20 9.32 -11.19
CA LEU A 125 9.31 10.51 -10.32
C LEU A 125 8.08 10.71 -9.43
N ILE A 126 6.87 10.52 -9.98
CA ILE A 126 5.63 10.59 -9.18
C ILE A 126 5.66 9.52 -8.09
N GLY A 127 5.99 8.27 -8.43
CA GLY A 127 6.09 7.18 -7.46
C GLY A 127 7.10 7.45 -6.35
N MET A 128 8.28 7.96 -6.71
CA MET A 128 9.30 8.42 -5.74
C MET A 128 8.72 9.51 -4.82
N GLY A 129 8.06 10.51 -5.42
CA GLY A 129 7.57 11.68 -4.72
C GLY A 129 6.49 11.41 -3.68
N VAL A 130 5.63 10.41 -3.91
CA VAL A 130 4.54 10.07 -2.97
C VAL A 130 4.87 8.89 -2.05
N SER A 131 6.07 8.32 -2.16
CA SER A 131 6.49 7.17 -1.36
C SER A 131 6.56 7.44 0.13
N ALA A 132 6.77 8.70 0.53
CA ALA A 132 6.90 9.14 1.90
C ALA A 132 5.57 9.23 2.66
N CYS A 133 4.44 9.45 1.96
CA CYS A 133 3.19 9.93 2.56
C CYS A 133 2.67 9.11 3.75
N LEU A 134 2.72 7.76 3.68
CA LEU A 134 2.27 6.92 4.78
C LEU A 134 3.32 6.80 5.90
N MET A 135 4.58 6.62 5.53
CA MET A 135 5.67 6.40 6.51
C MET A 135 5.97 7.67 7.31
N ALA A 136 5.93 8.83 6.66
CA ALA A 136 6.06 10.12 7.33
C ALA A 136 4.89 10.38 8.28
N ALA A 137 3.65 10.07 7.87
CA ALA A 137 2.49 10.15 8.73
C ALA A 137 2.65 9.30 9.99
N PHE A 138 3.03 8.02 9.86
CA PHE A 138 3.25 7.15 11.03
C PHE A 138 4.41 7.60 11.90
N SER A 139 5.47 8.15 11.33
CA SER A 139 6.57 8.75 12.08
C SER A 139 6.09 9.98 12.87
N GLY A 140 5.31 10.86 12.24
CA GLY A 140 4.71 12.02 12.87
C GLY A 140 3.70 11.64 13.97
N PHE A 141 2.86 10.65 13.73
CA PHE A 141 1.90 10.18 14.72
C PHE A 141 2.58 9.63 15.97
N ARG A 142 3.66 8.86 15.81
CA ARG A 142 4.46 8.40 16.95
C ARG A 142 5.08 9.53 17.73
N ALA A 143 5.45 10.63 17.07
CA ALA A 143 6.06 11.78 17.71
C ALA A 143 5.06 12.69 18.45
N TRP A 144 3.81 12.76 17.99
CA TRP A 144 2.85 13.79 18.44
C TRP A 144 1.56 13.28 19.06
N TYR A 145 1.22 11.99 18.91
CA TYR A 145 -0.02 11.42 19.44
C TYR A 145 0.24 10.32 20.46
N ALA A 146 -0.73 10.08 21.34
CA ALA A 146 -0.64 9.03 22.33
C ALA A 146 -0.55 7.63 21.68
N PRO A 147 0.19 6.68 22.27
CA PRO A 147 0.27 5.30 21.77
C PRO A 147 -1.09 4.62 21.58
N SER A 148 -2.07 4.93 22.44
CA SER A 148 -3.43 4.40 22.34
C SER A 148 -4.20 4.85 21.11
N GLN A 149 -3.80 5.96 20.47
CA GLN A 149 -4.46 6.51 19.27
C GLN A 149 -3.87 5.99 17.95
N GLN A 150 -2.70 5.34 17.97
CA GLN A 150 -1.97 4.95 16.75
C GLN A 150 -2.78 4.04 15.83
N GLY A 151 -3.50 3.07 16.38
CA GLY A 151 -4.37 2.17 15.59
C GLY A 151 -5.53 2.90 14.92
N GLN A 152 -6.15 3.86 15.63
CA GLN A 152 -7.23 4.68 15.08
C GLN A 152 -6.73 5.59 13.95
N LEU A 153 -5.57 6.22 14.14
CA LEU A 153 -4.93 7.08 13.14
C LEU A 153 -4.54 6.27 11.89
N ALA A 154 -4.00 5.07 12.05
CA ALA A 154 -3.68 4.19 10.94
C ALA A 154 -4.92 3.82 10.11
N SER A 155 -6.03 3.46 10.78
CA SER A 155 -7.30 3.19 10.11
C SER A 155 -7.85 4.42 9.39
N ALA A 156 -7.79 5.60 10.02
CA ALA A 156 -8.22 6.85 9.42
C ALA A 156 -7.38 7.22 8.18
N MET A 157 -6.06 6.94 8.17
CA MET A 157 -5.21 7.12 7.00
C MET A 157 -5.66 6.23 5.84
N LEU A 158 -6.02 4.97 6.07
CA LEU A 158 -6.54 4.09 5.01
C LEU A 158 -7.83 4.65 4.39
N VAL A 159 -8.73 5.19 5.22
CA VAL A 159 -9.95 5.88 4.74
C VAL A 159 -9.58 7.06 3.84
N CYS A 160 -8.65 7.91 4.27
CA CYS A 160 -8.20 9.07 3.48
C CYS A 160 -7.53 8.65 2.16
N GLY A 161 -6.66 7.61 2.20
CA GLY A 161 -6.06 7.06 0.98
C GLY A 161 -7.12 6.55 0.01
N THR A 162 -8.05 5.71 0.47
CA THR A 162 -9.11 5.16 -0.38
C THR A 162 -10.03 6.28 -0.94
N SER A 163 -10.26 7.36 -0.18
CA SER A 163 -10.98 8.54 -0.69
C SER A 163 -10.22 9.20 -1.85
N GLY A 164 -8.89 9.20 -1.84
CA GLY A 164 -8.05 9.63 -2.97
C GLY A 164 -8.24 8.75 -4.21
N ALA A 165 -8.30 7.43 -4.02
CA ALA A 165 -8.63 6.50 -5.10
C ALA A 165 -10.03 6.76 -5.67
N LEU A 166 -11.02 7.00 -4.81
CA LEU A 166 -12.38 7.37 -5.24
C LEU A 166 -12.41 8.64 -6.08
N ALA A 167 -11.71 9.69 -5.62
CA ALA A 167 -11.66 10.98 -6.30
C ALA A 167 -10.99 10.90 -7.67
N SER A 168 -10.06 9.98 -7.88
CA SER A 168 -9.36 9.77 -9.15
C SER A 168 -10.07 8.84 -10.14
N THR A 169 -11.26 8.34 -9.82
CA THR A 169 -12.07 7.49 -10.70
C THR A 169 -13.17 8.29 -11.38
N TRP A 170 -14.43 8.09 -11.03
CA TRP A 170 -15.54 8.77 -11.68
C TRP A 170 -15.45 10.30 -11.69
N PRO A 171 -15.07 11.00 -10.61
CA PRO A 171 -14.89 12.45 -10.67
C PRO A 171 -13.89 12.92 -11.74
N VAL A 172 -12.76 12.19 -11.88
CA VAL A 172 -11.77 12.49 -12.95
C VAL A 172 -12.38 12.24 -14.33
N HIS A 173 -13.11 11.11 -14.50
CA HIS A 173 -13.78 10.81 -15.76
C HIS A 173 -14.74 11.94 -16.20
N LEU A 174 -15.47 12.58 -15.27
CA LEU A 174 -16.36 13.70 -15.57
C LEU A 174 -15.61 14.97 -16.02
N VAL A 175 -14.39 15.18 -15.55
CA VAL A 175 -13.60 16.40 -15.83
C VAL A 175 -12.71 16.22 -17.05
N THR A 176 -12.24 14.98 -17.33
CA THR A 176 -11.34 14.67 -18.45
C THR A 176 -11.82 15.18 -19.81
N PRO A 177 -13.12 15.13 -20.19
CA PRO A 177 -13.58 15.65 -21.48
C PRO A 177 -13.37 17.16 -21.66
N TYR A 178 -13.27 17.93 -20.56
CA TYR A 178 -13.12 19.40 -20.60
C TYR A 178 -11.66 19.85 -20.59
N ILE A 179 -10.79 19.16 -19.85
CA ILE A 179 -9.39 19.61 -19.67
C ILE A 179 -8.37 18.59 -20.22
N GLY A 180 -8.82 17.43 -20.71
CA GLY A 180 -7.97 16.34 -21.15
C GLY A 180 -7.17 15.69 -20.00
N TRP A 181 -6.54 14.54 -20.28
CA TRP A 181 -5.67 13.88 -19.30
C TRP A 181 -4.46 14.74 -18.89
N ARG A 182 -3.93 15.56 -19.81
CA ARG A 182 -2.85 16.51 -19.52
C ARG A 182 -3.27 17.56 -18.50
N GLY A 183 -4.46 18.13 -18.66
CA GLY A 183 -5.04 19.10 -17.71
C GLY A 183 -5.28 18.48 -16.33
N VAL A 184 -5.71 17.21 -16.28
CA VAL A 184 -5.86 16.47 -15.01
C VAL A 184 -4.52 16.39 -14.28
N PHE A 185 -3.40 16.10 -14.96
CA PHE A 185 -2.07 16.04 -14.33
C PHE A 185 -1.57 17.42 -13.88
N LEU A 186 -1.92 18.50 -14.57
CA LEU A 186 -1.64 19.87 -14.10
C LEU A 186 -2.39 20.19 -12.80
N VAL A 187 -3.66 19.80 -12.70
CA VAL A 187 -4.44 19.90 -11.46
C VAL A 187 -3.81 19.09 -10.34
N MET A 188 -3.41 17.84 -10.63
CA MET A 188 -2.75 16.97 -9.66
C MET A 188 -1.41 17.56 -9.18
N ALA A 189 -0.63 18.18 -10.07
CA ALA A 189 0.60 18.89 -9.72
C ALA A 189 0.32 20.08 -8.79
N ALA A 190 -0.70 20.90 -9.09
CA ALA A 190 -1.11 22.03 -8.27
C ALA A 190 -1.58 21.58 -6.87
N LEU A 191 -2.41 20.53 -6.80
CA LEU A 191 -2.87 19.96 -5.51
C LEU A 191 -1.71 19.35 -4.71
N SER A 192 -0.74 18.71 -5.36
CA SER A 192 0.45 18.18 -4.69
C SER A 192 1.34 19.31 -4.17
N PHE A 193 1.48 20.40 -4.92
CA PHE A 193 2.19 21.60 -4.46
C PHE A 193 1.48 22.23 -3.26
N LEU A 194 0.15 22.31 -3.29
CA LEU A 194 -0.65 22.73 -2.13
C LEU A 194 -0.42 21.82 -0.93
N ALA A 195 -0.34 20.50 -1.12
CA ALA A 195 -0.05 19.56 -0.05
C ALA A 195 1.34 19.82 0.57
N ILE A 196 2.36 20.14 -0.24
CA ILE A 196 3.69 20.54 0.26
C ILE A 196 3.58 21.79 1.15
N LEU A 197 2.84 22.80 0.72
CA LEU A 197 2.64 24.01 1.51
C LEU A 197 1.90 23.71 2.83
N ILE A 198 0.86 22.91 2.77
CA ILE A 198 0.10 22.46 3.96
C ILE A 198 1.00 21.69 4.94
N LEU A 199 1.83 20.75 4.45
CA LEU A 199 2.80 20.03 5.27
C LEU A 199 3.84 20.97 5.88
N TYR A 200 4.40 21.85 5.07
CA TYR A 200 5.49 22.74 5.50
C TYR A 200 5.04 23.78 6.52
N PHE A 201 3.88 24.39 6.34
CA PHE A 201 3.35 25.42 7.25
C PHE A 201 2.39 24.86 8.31
N GLY A 202 1.76 23.72 8.05
CA GLY A 202 0.75 23.12 8.91
C GLY A 202 1.30 22.27 10.05
N LEU A 203 2.47 21.64 9.85
CA LEU A 203 3.06 20.73 10.85
C LEU A 203 3.95 21.49 11.85
N PRO A 204 3.95 21.08 13.13
CA PRO A 204 4.79 21.70 14.14
C PRO A 204 6.27 21.47 13.86
N VAL A 205 7.09 22.46 14.17
CA VAL A 205 8.55 22.30 14.19
C VAL A 205 8.92 21.60 15.49
N LYS A 206 9.51 20.42 15.41
CA LYS A 206 10.12 19.80 16.59
C LYS A 206 11.31 20.68 17.02
N LYS A 207 11.16 21.44 18.11
CA LYS A 207 12.32 22.02 18.77
C LYS A 207 13.11 20.85 19.36
N SER A 208 14.28 20.54 18.78
CA SER A 208 15.24 19.64 19.42
C SER A 208 15.66 20.27 20.74
N THR A 209 15.22 19.70 21.84
CA THR A 209 15.82 20.02 23.14
C THR A 209 17.24 19.46 23.16
N PRO A 210 18.24 20.16 23.73
CA PRO A 210 19.62 19.67 23.82
C PRO A 210 19.75 18.31 24.51
N THR A 211 18.70 17.86 25.20
CA THR A 211 18.62 16.57 25.92
C THR A 211 18.12 15.43 25.04
N ASP A 212 17.56 15.70 23.86
CA ASP A 212 17.30 14.67 22.85
C ASP A 212 18.68 14.21 22.29
N LYS A 213 19.42 13.43 23.09
CA LYS A 213 20.45 12.57 22.51
C LYS A 213 19.75 11.87 21.36
N PRO A 214 20.29 11.92 20.11
CA PRO A 214 19.77 11.08 19.06
C PRO A 214 19.67 9.71 19.73
N ILE A 215 18.45 9.13 19.74
CA ILE A 215 18.32 7.72 20.08
C ILE A 215 19.42 7.13 19.22
N GLN A 216 20.47 6.65 19.86
CA GLN A 216 21.48 5.83 19.23
C GLN A 216 20.73 4.56 18.83
N THR A 217 19.88 4.68 17.81
CA THR A 217 19.81 3.61 16.85
C THR A 217 21.26 3.50 16.44
N SER A 218 21.98 2.58 17.12
CA SER A 218 23.33 2.17 16.77
C SER A 218 23.42 2.36 15.27
N SER A 219 24.38 3.16 14.81
CA SER A 219 24.64 3.48 13.41
C SER A 219 24.40 2.19 12.62
N ALA A 220 23.15 1.90 12.35
CA ALA A 220 22.73 0.83 11.48
C ALA A 220 23.15 1.34 10.11
N THR A 221 24.48 1.26 9.88
CA THR A 221 24.99 1.17 8.54
C THR A 221 23.97 0.34 7.79
N LEU A 222 23.58 0.78 6.62
CA LEU A 222 22.76 0.03 5.65
C LEU A 222 23.51 -1.29 5.33
N SER A 223 23.65 -2.15 6.36
CA SER A 223 24.30 -3.42 6.24
C SER A 223 23.24 -4.40 5.81
N TRP A 224 23.43 -4.98 4.66
CA TRP A 224 22.67 -6.14 4.17
C TRP A 224 22.53 -7.20 5.28
N GLN A 225 23.52 -7.30 6.16
CA GLN A 225 23.51 -8.19 7.32
C GLN A 225 22.31 -7.93 8.26
N SER A 226 21.80 -6.70 8.33
CA SER A 226 20.66 -6.36 9.18
C SER A 226 19.30 -6.86 8.65
N TYR A 227 19.23 -7.21 7.37
CA TYR A 227 18.04 -7.81 6.72
C TYR A 227 18.10 -9.35 6.65
N ARG A 228 19.30 -9.93 6.86
CA ARG A 228 19.51 -11.38 6.80
C ARG A 228 18.53 -12.16 7.69
N PRO A 229 18.28 -11.78 8.97
CA PRO A 229 17.33 -12.52 9.81
C PRO A 229 15.91 -12.55 9.27
N ILE A 230 15.50 -11.53 8.50
CA ILE A 230 14.19 -11.46 7.87
C ILE A 230 14.16 -12.35 6.64
N LEU A 231 15.16 -12.23 5.75
CA LEU A 231 15.23 -12.95 4.48
C LEU A 231 15.55 -14.44 4.63
N THR A 232 16.14 -14.86 5.74
CA THR A 232 16.38 -16.28 6.06
C THR A 232 15.23 -16.92 6.85
N ASN A 233 14.25 -16.11 7.29
CA ASN A 233 13.16 -16.62 8.12
C ASN A 233 12.10 -17.35 7.26
N SER A 234 11.76 -18.56 7.68
CA SER A 234 10.79 -19.43 6.99
C SER A 234 9.37 -18.85 6.94
N PHE A 235 8.96 -18.15 7.99
CA PHE A 235 7.64 -17.52 8.05
C PHE A 235 7.51 -16.35 7.07
N PHE A 236 8.60 -15.61 6.83
CA PHE A 236 8.63 -14.58 5.80
C PHE A 236 8.34 -15.19 4.42
N TRP A 237 9.02 -16.27 4.04
CA TRP A 237 8.83 -16.96 2.76
C TRP A 237 7.47 -17.64 2.63
N ARG A 238 6.88 -18.05 3.75
CA ARG A 238 5.49 -18.56 3.76
C ARG A 238 4.47 -17.50 3.37
N ILE A 239 4.58 -16.29 3.92
CA ILE A 239 3.61 -15.18 3.69
C ILE A 239 3.91 -14.42 2.40
N LEU A 240 5.16 -14.42 1.92
CA LEU A 240 5.62 -13.66 0.77
C LEU A 240 4.70 -13.78 -0.47
N PRO A 241 4.27 -14.97 -0.93
CA PRO A 241 3.42 -15.09 -2.11
C PRO A 241 2.05 -14.40 -1.95
N LEU A 242 1.49 -14.36 -0.74
CA LEU A 242 0.24 -13.65 -0.47
C LEU A 242 0.44 -12.13 -0.64
N GLY A 243 1.54 -11.58 -0.16
CA GLY A 243 1.87 -10.17 -0.36
C GLY A 243 2.13 -9.85 -1.82
N THR A 244 2.98 -10.65 -2.47
CA THR A 244 3.45 -10.40 -3.83
C THR A 244 2.33 -10.57 -4.85
N PHE A 245 1.66 -11.72 -4.86
CA PHE A 245 0.72 -12.05 -5.93
C PHE A 245 -0.75 -11.79 -5.57
N CYS A 246 -1.17 -11.98 -4.30
CA CYS A 246 -2.56 -11.66 -3.96
C CYS A 246 -2.73 -10.15 -3.75
N TYR A 247 -1.95 -9.52 -2.86
CA TYR A 247 -2.11 -8.09 -2.59
C TYR A 247 -1.49 -7.22 -3.68
N GLY A 248 -0.25 -7.50 -4.10
CA GLY A 248 0.39 -6.77 -5.21
C GLY A 248 -0.39 -6.91 -6.52
N GLY A 249 -0.81 -8.13 -6.86
CA GLY A 249 -1.63 -8.37 -8.03
C GLY A 249 -3.03 -7.74 -7.96
N PHE A 250 -3.67 -7.73 -6.79
CA PHE A 250 -4.88 -6.95 -6.56
C PHE A 250 -4.67 -5.47 -6.88
N ILE A 251 -3.57 -4.86 -6.42
CA ILE A 251 -3.23 -3.47 -6.74
C ILE A 251 -3.08 -3.29 -8.25
N ALA A 252 -2.39 -4.20 -8.94
CA ALA A 252 -2.19 -4.14 -10.39
C ALA A 252 -3.53 -4.10 -11.16
N VAL A 253 -4.46 -4.98 -10.79
CA VAL A 253 -5.78 -5.04 -11.42
C VAL A 253 -6.60 -3.80 -11.07
N GLN A 254 -6.69 -3.43 -9.80
CA GLN A 254 -7.45 -2.27 -9.34
C GLN A 254 -6.99 -0.95 -9.98
N THR A 255 -5.69 -0.77 -10.16
CA THR A 255 -5.11 0.52 -10.56
C THR A 255 -4.96 0.69 -12.07
N LEU A 256 -5.15 -0.38 -12.86
CA LEU A 256 -5.07 -0.33 -14.31
C LEU A 256 -6.10 -1.23 -14.99
N TRP A 257 -6.02 -2.56 -14.84
CA TRP A 257 -6.68 -3.48 -15.76
C TRP A 257 -8.19 -3.59 -15.60
N PHE A 258 -8.73 -3.22 -14.44
CA PHE A 258 -10.17 -3.31 -14.19
C PHE A 258 -11.00 -2.40 -15.10
N GLY A 259 -10.58 -1.16 -15.32
CA GLY A 259 -11.26 -0.22 -16.21
C GLY A 259 -11.27 -0.68 -17.68
N PRO A 260 -10.10 -0.88 -18.31
CA PRO A 260 -9.99 -1.41 -19.67
C PRO A 260 -10.74 -2.73 -19.87
N TRP A 261 -10.67 -3.65 -18.92
CA TRP A 261 -11.42 -4.92 -19.00
C TRP A 261 -12.93 -4.70 -19.08
N LEU A 262 -13.50 -3.79 -18.29
CA LEU A 262 -14.93 -3.45 -18.36
C LEU A 262 -15.32 -2.86 -19.71
N ILE A 263 -14.45 -2.09 -20.34
CA ILE A 263 -14.70 -1.45 -21.64
C ILE A 263 -14.49 -2.45 -22.79
N GLU A 264 -13.37 -3.19 -22.78
CA GLU A 264 -12.93 -3.99 -23.94
C GLU A 264 -13.50 -5.42 -23.97
N VAL A 265 -13.85 -5.98 -22.79
CA VAL A 265 -14.42 -7.34 -22.68
C VAL A 265 -15.92 -7.31 -22.48
N MET A 266 -16.39 -6.38 -21.64
CA MET A 266 -17.82 -6.29 -21.30
C MET A 266 -18.59 -5.28 -22.14
N ASP A 267 -17.92 -4.56 -23.05
CA ASP A 267 -18.49 -3.52 -23.91
C ASP A 267 -19.26 -2.43 -23.15
N TYR A 268 -18.89 -2.16 -21.88
CA TYR A 268 -19.48 -1.07 -21.13
C TYR A 268 -18.99 0.29 -21.65
N PRO A 269 -19.89 1.29 -21.74
CA PRO A 269 -19.47 2.67 -21.96
C PRO A 269 -18.46 3.11 -20.88
N ALA A 270 -17.48 3.94 -21.27
CA ALA A 270 -16.44 4.42 -20.35
C ALA A 270 -16.99 5.06 -19.07
N THR A 271 -18.14 5.76 -19.18
CA THR A 271 -18.86 6.34 -18.04
C THR A 271 -19.35 5.27 -17.07
N THR A 272 -19.96 4.19 -17.58
CA THR A 272 -20.46 3.06 -16.77
C THR A 272 -19.28 2.32 -16.13
N ALA A 273 -18.21 2.08 -16.88
CA ALA A 273 -16.98 1.46 -16.36
C ALA A 273 -16.40 2.30 -15.20
N ALA A 274 -16.28 3.62 -15.36
CA ALA A 274 -15.80 4.51 -14.31
C ALA A 274 -16.71 4.49 -13.05
N GLN A 275 -18.04 4.40 -13.23
CA GLN A 275 -18.98 4.27 -12.10
C GLN A 275 -18.83 2.92 -11.38
N ILE A 276 -18.63 1.82 -12.10
CA ILE A 276 -18.40 0.49 -11.50
C ILE A 276 -17.08 0.49 -10.72
N VAL A 277 -15.99 1.06 -11.28
CA VAL A 277 -14.71 1.19 -10.59
C VAL A 277 -14.83 2.08 -9.35
N PHE A 278 -15.58 3.17 -9.42
CA PHE A 278 -15.89 4.01 -8.27
C PHE A 278 -16.62 3.21 -7.18
N GLY A 279 -17.70 2.50 -7.55
CA GLY A 279 -18.48 1.65 -6.65
C GLY A 279 -17.62 0.56 -6.00
N PHE A 280 -16.68 -0.05 -6.76
CA PHE A 280 -15.71 -1.01 -6.24
C PHE A 280 -14.87 -0.40 -5.10
N ASN A 281 -14.35 0.82 -5.27
CA ASN A 281 -13.56 1.50 -4.25
C ASN A 281 -14.42 1.90 -3.03
N VAL A 282 -15.71 2.24 -3.22
CA VAL A 282 -16.66 2.46 -2.10
C VAL A 282 -16.84 1.19 -1.30
N VAL A 283 -17.10 0.06 -1.96
CA VAL A 283 -17.29 -1.24 -1.31
C VAL A 283 -16.01 -1.66 -0.57
N LEU A 284 -14.84 -1.45 -1.19
CA LEU A 284 -13.54 -1.73 -0.57
C LEU A 284 -13.32 -0.89 0.70
N LEU A 285 -13.66 0.40 0.67
CA LEU A 285 -13.59 1.28 1.83
C LEU A 285 -14.49 0.77 2.96
N LEU A 286 -15.73 0.43 2.65
CA LEU A 286 -16.67 -0.12 3.62
C LEU A 286 -16.17 -1.47 4.18
N ALA A 287 -15.54 -2.29 3.36
CA ALA A 287 -14.93 -3.55 3.78
C ALA A 287 -13.75 -3.34 4.75
N TYR A 288 -12.90 -2.32 4.54
CA TYR A 288 -11.85 -1.95 5.51
C TYR A 288 -12.45 -1.51 6.85
N LEU A 289 -13.49 -0.67 6.84
CA LEU A 289 -14.19 -0.27 8.05
C LEU A 289 -14.84 -1.48 8.76
N PHE A 290 -15.47 -2.37 7.99
CA PHE A 290 -16.05 -3.60 8.51
C PHE A 290 -14.98 -4.51 9.16
N ASN A 291 -13.83 -4.69 8.53
CA ASN A 291 -12.73 -5.46 9.10
C ASN A 291 -12.25 -4.88 10.44
N THR A 292 -12.16 -3.54 10.56
CA THR A 292 -11.79 -2.87 11.81
C THR A 292 -12.78 -3.18 12.94
N TRP A 293 -14.07 -3.29 12.63
CA TRP A 293 -15.13 -3.58 13.60
C TRP A 293 -15.27 -5.07 13.91
N VAL A 294 -15.09 -5.96 12.91
CA VAL A 294 -15.35 -7.40 13.06
C VAL A 294 -14.19 -8.16 13.68
N LEU A 295 -12.93 -7.81 13.37
CA LEU A 295 -11.74 -8.53 13.84
C LEU A 295 -11.66 -8.66 15.37
N PRO A 296 -11.89 -7.60 16.18
CA PRO A 296 -11.89 -7.74 17.64
C PRO A 296 -13.00 -8.66 18.17
N LYS A 297 -14.13 -8.74 17.46
CA LYS A 297 -15.26 -9.62 17.84
C LYS A 297 -14.95 -11.08 17.52
N LEU A 298 -14.32 -11.34 16.37
CA LEU A 298 -13.88 -12.68 15.98
C LEU A 298 -12.79 -13.20 16.91
N ALA A 299 -11.82 -12.36 17.29
CA ALA A 299 -10.79 -12.70 18.25
C ALA A 299 -11.37 -13.15 19.60
N ARG A 300 -12.42 -12.44 20.09
CA ARG A 300 -13.14 -12.83 21.32
C ARG A 300 -13.88 -14.18 21.21
N ARG A 301 -14.18 -14.63 19.98
CA ARG A 301 -14.79 -15.94 19.68
C ARG A 301 -13.74 -17.03 19.35
N GLY A 302 -12.45 -16.76 19.56
CA GLY A 302 -11.35 -17.71 19.30
C GLY A 302 -10.96 -17.84 17.84
N ILE A 303 -11.43 -16.93 16.96
CA ILE A 303 -11.00 -16.88 15.55
C ILE A 303 -9.88 -15.83 15.45
N ASP A 304 -8.65 -16.30 15.25
CA ASP A 304 -7.50 -15.43 15.11
C ASP A 304 -7.47 -14.74 13.72
N THR A 305 -6.68 -13.67 13.63
CA THR A 305 -6.54 -12.87 12.39
C THR A 305 -6.00 -13.69 11.23
N MET A 306 -5.09 -14.65 11.49
CA MET A 306 -4.52 -15.52 10.46
C MET A 306 -5.60 -16.41 9.85
N ARG A 307 -6.45 -17.03 10.66
CA ARG A 307 -7.54 -17.91 10.21
C ARG A 307 -8.57 -17.12 9.42
N TYR A 308 -8.96 -15.93 9.90
CA TYR A 308 -9.86 -15.03 9.17
C TYR A 308 -9.28 -14.66 7.79
N MET A 309 -8.03 -14.21 7.74
CA MET A 309 -7.33 -13.88 6.49
C MET A 309 -7.29 -15.09 5.55
N THR A 310 -6.98 -16.29 6.05
CA THR A 310 -6.92 -17.50 5.22
C THR A 310 -8.26 -17.77 4.53
N TRP A 311 -9.38 -17.67 5.26
CA TRP A 311 -10.70 -17.89 4.68
C TRP A 311 -11.06 -16.83 3.64
N THR A 312 -10.81 -15.56 3.95
CA THR A 312 -11.15 -14.46 3.05
C THR A 312 -10.27 -14.43 1.80
N VAL A 313 -8.98 -14.80 1.89
CA VAL A 313 -8.10 -14.97 0.72
C VAL A 313 -8.60 -16.10 -0.17
N GLY A 314 -8.96 -17.26 0.38
CA GLY A 314 -9.55 -18.35 -0.42
C GLY A 314 -10.85 -17.95 -1.09
N MET A 315 -11.74 -17.25 -0.37
CA MET A 315 -13.00 -16.75 -0.92
C MET A 315 -12.77 -15.70 -2.01
N SER A 316 -11.75 -14.83 -1.87
CA SER A 316 -11.44 -13.82 -2.89
C SER A 316 -11.08 -14.43 -4.24
N MET A 317 -10.41 -15.59 -4.25
CA MET A 317 -10.09 -16.31 -5.49
C MET A 317 -11.34 -16.86 -6.18
N ILE A 318 -12.33 -17.32 -5.41
CA ILE A 318 -13.62 -17.77 -5.94
C ILE A 318 -14.39 -16.59 -6.54
N MET A 319 -14.44 -15.44 -5.84
CA MET A 319 -15.09 -14.23 -6.33
C MET A 319 -14.40 -13.69 -7.59
N GLN A 320 -13.06 -13.74 -7.61
CA GLN A 320 -12.26 -13.33 -8.76
C GLN A 320 -12.49 -14.26 -9.96
N ALA A 321 -12.54 -15.57 -9.75
CA ALA A 321 -12.90 -16.53 -10.80
C ALA A 321 -14.30 -16.24 -11.37
N GLY A 322 -15.29 -15.96 -10.51
CA GLY A 322 -16.62 -15.54 -10.93
C GLY A 322 -16.59 -14.27 -11.78
N ALA A 323 -15.79 -13.26 -11.38
CA ALA A 323 -15.63 -12.02 -12.12
C ALA A 323 -14.99 -12.22 -13.51
N TYR A 324 -14.03 -13.13 -13.64
CA TYR A 324 -13.32 -13.36 -14.90
C TYR A 324 -14.11 -14.23 -15.90
N PHE A 325 -14.76 -15.29 -15.40
CA PHE A 325 -15.34 -16.31 -16.27
C PHE A 325 -16.86 -16.25 -16.37
N TRP A 326 -17.54 -15.48 -15.51
CA TRP A 326 -18.98 -15.33 -15.56
C TRP A 326 -19.37 -13.97 -16.14
N GLN A 327 -19.14 -13.82 -17.44
CA GLN A 327 -19.32 -12.57 -18.18
C GLN A 327 -20.81 -12.29 -18.49
N THR A 328 -21.56 -11.87 -17.49
CA THR A 328 -22.97 -11.46 -17.60
C THR A 328 -23.12 -9.96 -17.30
N SER A 329 -24.28 -9.40 -17.58
CA SER A 329 -24.59 -8.00 -17.23
C SER A 329 -24.46 -7.67 -15.73
N LEU A 330 -24.42 -8.69 -14.87
CA LEU A 330 -24.25 -8.56 -13.41
C LEU A 330 -22.82 -8.86 -12.95
N VAL A 331 -21.84 -8.89 -13.83
CA VAL A 331 -20.44 -9.19 -13.50
C VAL A 331 -19.85 -8.26 -12.44
N TRP A 332 -20.32 -7.00 -12.38
CA TRP A 332 -19.92 -6.02 -11.35
C TRP A 332 -20.23 -6.52 -9.93
N VAL A 333 -21.21 -7.39 -9.71
CA VAL A 333 -21.51 -8.00 -8.41
C VAL A 333 -20.33 -8.87 -7.95
N TRP A 334 -19.74 -9.67 -8.84
CA TRP A 334 -18.56 -10.48 -8.53
C TRP A 334 -17.36 -9.62 -8.15
N TRP A 335 -17.15 -8.50 -8.86
CA TRP A 335 -16.12 -7.54 -8.54
C TRP A 335 -16.32 -6.89 -7.17
N TYR A 336 -17.56 -6.57 -6.79
CA TYR A 336 -17.85 -6.00 -5.47
C TYR A 336 -17.69 -7.05 -4.36
N LEU A 337 -18.08 -8.30 -4.59
CA LEU A 337 -17.80 -9.40 -3.66
C LEU A 337 -16.28 -9.66 -3.52
N PHE A 338 -15.55 -9.54 -4.62
CA PHE A 338 -14.08 -9.58 -4.58
C PHE A 338 -13.52 -8.42 -3.74
N ALA A 339 -14.01 -7.18 -3.88
CA ALA A 339 -13.61 -6.04 -3.07
C ALA A 339 -13.78 -6.30 -1.56
N ILE A 340 -14.91 -6.91 -1.15
CA ILE A 340 -15.17 -7.25 0.26
C ILE A 340 -14.13 -8.25 0.78
N THR A 341 -13.82 -9.27 0.01
CA THR A 341 -12.93 -10.35 0.44
C THR A 341 -11.45 -9.97 0.37
N CYS A 342 -11.02 -9.24 -0.66
CA CYS A 342 -9.63 -8.81 -0.83
C CYS A 342 -9.20 -7.71 0.16
N ALA A 343 -10.16 -7.02 0.80
CA ALA A 343 -9.86 -6.07 1.88
C ALA A 343 -9.07 -6.69 3.04
N SER A 344 -9.05 -8.01 3.17
CA SER A 344 -8.25 -8.72 4.17
C SER A 344 -6.77 -8.88 3.80
N PHE A 345 -6.36 -8.64 2.54
CA PHE A 345 -4.97 -8.82 2.11
C PHE A 345 -3.98 -7.96 2.89
N VAL A 346 -4.41 -6.79 3.33
CA VAL A 346 -3.59 -5.89 4.17
C VAL A 346 -3.22 -6.52 5.52
N LEU A 347 -3.98 -7.50 6.00
CA LEU A 347 -3.73 -8.17 7.28
C LEU A 347 -2.42 -8.97 7.26
N ALA A 348 -2.00 -9.49 6.11
CA ALA A 348 -0.74 -10.21 5.97
C ALA A 348 0.47 -9.36 6.42
N GLN A 349 0.46 -8.06 6.11
CA GLN A 349 1.50 -7.13 6.57
C GLN A 349 1.50 -6.97 8.10
N SER A 350 0.32 -6.87 8.70
CA SER A 350 0.20 -6.78 10.16
C SER A 350 0.67 -8.06 10.85
N ILE A 351 0.29 -9.21 10.30
CA ILE A 351 0.65 -10.53 10.83
C ILE A 351 2.17 -10.73 10.81
N ILE A 352 2.82 -10.42 9.68
CA ILE A 352 4.26 -10.60 9.56
C ILE A 352 5.04 -9.66 10.47
N VAL A 353 4.60 -8.41 10.61
CA VAL A 353 5.25 -7.44 11.50
C VAL A 353 5.13 -7.85 12.97
N LEU A 354 3.99 -8.42 13.38
CA LEU A 354 3.78 -8.90 14.74
C LEU A 354 4.54 -10.19 15.07
N TYR A 355 4.91 -10.97 14.06
CA TYR A 355 5.68 -12.20 14.24
C TYR A 355 7.14 -11.93 14.61
N PHE A 356 7.74 -10.85 14.11
CA PHE A 356 9.13 -10.49 14.38
C PHE A 356 9.26 -9.63 15.66
N PRO A 357 10.42 -9.72 16.38
CA PRO A 357 10.71 -8.84 17.51
C PRO A 357 10.56 -7.35 17.15
N LYS A 358 10.18 -6.52 18.12
CA LYS A 358 9.86 -5.09 17.91
C LYS A 358 10.95 -4.29 17.21
N HIS A 359 12.23 -4.60 17.48
CA HIS A 359 13.36 -3.90 16.85
C HIS A 359 13.52 -4.20 15.35
N TYR A 360 12.87 -5.27 14.81
CA TYR A 360 12.81 -5.55 13.38
C TYR A 360 11.56 -4.99 12.68
N SER A 361 10.56 -4.51 13.42
CA SER A 361 9.23 -4.20 12.87
C SER A 361 9.26 -3.25 11.66
N GLY A 362 10.09 -2.21 11.70
CA GLY A 362 10.26 -1.28 10.58
C GLY A 362 10.86 -1.96 9.35
N ARG A 363 11.93 -2.75 9.52
CA ARG A 363 12.62 -3.46 8.42
C ARG A 363 11.74 -4.55 7.81
N VAL A 364 11.00 -5.30 8.63
CA VAL A 364 10.05 -6.31 8.17
C VAL A 364 8.95 -5.66 7.34
N SER A 365 8.37 -4.56 7.85
CA SER A 365 7.31 -3.83 7.16
C SER A 365 7.79 -3.29 5.80
N THR A 366 8.97 -2.68 5.72
CA THR A 366 9.51 -2.14 4.47
C THR A 366 9.90 -3.25 3.49
N THR A 367 10.50 -4.35 3.98
CA THR A 367 10.86 -5.50 3.13
C THR A 367 9.60 -6.15 2.54
N TYR A 368 8.57 -6.38 3.36
CA TYR A 368 7.31 -6.94 2.89
C TYR A 368 6.60 -6.01 1.91
N ASN A 369 6.59 -4.71 2.19
CA ASN A 369 6.00 -3.70 1.29
C ASN A 369 6.72 -3.63 -0.06
N LEU A 370 8.04 -3.78 -0.08
CA LEU A 370 8.82 -3.86 -1.31
C LEU A 370 8.38 -5.07 -2.17
N THR A 371 8.20 -6.25 -1.56
CA THR A 371 7.74 -7.45 -2.31
C THR A 371 6.35 -7.27 -2.90
N LEU A 372 5.48 -6.55 -2.20
CA LEU A 372 4.15 -6.19 -2.68
C LEU A 372 4.21 -5.32 -3.94
N PHE A 373 5.07 -4.31 -3.96
CA PHE A 373 5.24 -3.44 -5.14
C PHE A 373 5.94 -4.15 -6.31
N ILE A 374 6.89 -5.04 -6.02
CA ILE A 374 7.47 -5.93 -7.04
C ILE A 374 6.38 -6.81 -7.66
N GLY A 375 5.48 -7.37 -6.85
CA GLY A 375 4.34 -8.14 -7.32
C GLY A 375 3.40 -7.30 -8.19
N ALA A 376 3.06 -6.10 -7.74
CA ALA A 376 2.23 -5.17 -8.51
C ALA A 376 2.85 -4.84 -9.87
N PHE A 377 4.17 -4.57 -9.91
CA PHE A 377 4.91 -4.35 -11.15
C PHE A 377 4.83 -5.56 -12.08
N ILE A 378 5.21 -6.74 -11.58
CA ILE A 378 5.27 -7.98 -12.39
C ILE A 378 3.89 -8.31 -12.96
N VAL A 379 2.84 -8.25 -12.14
CA VAL A 379 1.49 -8.60 -12.57
C VAL A 379 0.94 -7.57 -13.55
N GLN A 380 1.14 -6.28 -13.29
CA GLN A 380 0.60 -5.21 -14.11
C GLN A 380 1.22 -5.19 -15.51
N TRP A 381 2.53 -5.28 -15.60
CA TRP A 381 3.25 -5.36 -16.87
C TRP A 381 3.07 -6.72 -17.57
N GLY A 382 3.07 -7.82 -16.78
CA GLY A 382 2.87 -9.17 -17.27
C GLY A 382 1.52 -9.37 -17.96
N ILE A 383 0.42 -8.85 -17.39
CA ILE A 383 -0.90 -8.87 -18.03
C ILE A 383 -0.83 -8.16 -19.40
N GLY A 384 -0.22 -6.97 -19.47
CA GLY A 384 -0.06 -6.23 -20.73
C GLY A 384 0.66 -7.03 -21.80
N HIS A 385 1.79 -7.66 -21.48
CA HIS A 385 2.52 -8.53 -22.40
C HIS A 385 1.71 -9.74 -22.86
N MET A 386 0.94 -10.35 -21.96
CA MET A 386 0.09 -11.49 -22.33
C MET A 386 -1.04 -11.09 -23.26
N LEU A 387 -1.62 -9.89 -23.07
CA LEU A 387 -2.63 -9.35 -23.99
C LEU A 387 -2.05 -9.13 -25.38
N ASP A 388 -0.89 -8.47 -25.49
CA ASP A 388 -0.26 -8.20 -26.76
C ASP A 388 0.18 -9.49 -27.47
N LEU A 389 0.68 -10.48 -26.72
CA LEU A 389 1.01 -11.81 -27.26
C LEU A 389 -0.24 -12.51 -27.81
N GLY A 390 -1.35 -12.50 -27.07
CA GLY A 390 -2.61 -13.08 -27.54
C GLY A 390 -3.10 -12.43 -28.82
N ILE A 391 -3.07 -11.11 -28.90
CA ILE A 391 -3.46 -10.34 -30.09
C ILE A 391 -2.51 -10.68 -31.29
N ALA A 392 -1.20 -10.76 -31.05
CA ALA A 392 -0.22 -11.14 -32.07
C ALA A 392 -0.44 -12.58 -32.61
N LEU A 393 -0.97 -13.48 -31.78
CA LEU A 393 -1.37 -14.84 -32.16
C LEU A 393 -2.73 -14.90 -32.86
N GLY A 394 -3.38 -13.76 -33.10
CA GLY A 394 -4.67 -13.66 -33.78
C GLY A 394 -5.88 -13.89 -32.89
N TRP A 395 -5.72 -13.85 -31.57
CA TRP A 395 -6.86 -14.00 -30.65
C TRP A 395 -7.66 -12.69 -30.58
N ASN A 396 -8.94 -12.82 -30.28
CA ASN A 396 -9.74 -11.65 -29.94
C ASN A 396 -9.35 -11.12 -28.55
N LYS A 397 -9.69 -9.86 -28.26
CA LYS A 397 -9.36 -9.21 -26.98
C LYS A 397 -9.89 -9.97 -25.76
N THR A 398 -11.12 -10.47 -25.84
CA THR A 398 -11.75 -11.22 -24.74
C THR A 398 -10.93 -12.46 -24.40
N SER A 399 -10.56 -13.28 -25.38
CA SER A 399 -9.75 -14.49 -25.16
C SER A 399 -8.34 -14.15 -24.62
N ALA A 400 -7.76 -13.04 -25.05
CA ALA A 400 -6.46 -12.58 -24.54
C ALA A 400 -6.56 -12.17 -23.06
N TYR A 401 -7.60 -11.44 -22.68
CA TYR A 401 -7.88 -11.11 -21.27
C TYR A 401 -8.17 -12.35 -20.43
N ASP A 402 -8.99 -13.27 -20.93
CA ASP A 402 -9.34 -14.52 -20.22
C ASP A 402 -8.07 -15.33 -19.89
N LEU A 403 -7.14 -15.46 -20.83
CA LEU A 403 -5.87 -16.14 -20.58
C LEU A 403 -5.01 -15.37 -19.56
N ALA A 404 -4.82 -14.07 -19.77
CA ALA A 404 -3.96 -13.27 -18.89
C ALA A 404 -4.47 -13.29 -17.43
N LEU A 405 -5.77 -13.15 -17.24
CA LEU A 405 -6.40 -13.17 -15.93
C LEU A 405 -6.46 -14.59 -15.34
N ALA A 406 -6.62 -15.64 -16.17
CA ALA A 406 -6.54 -17.03 -15.72
C ALA A 406 -5.14 -17.38 -15.22
N VAL A 407 -4.10 -16.98 -15.94
CA VAL A 407 -2.70 -17.19 -15.51
C VAL A 407 -2.43 -16.43 -14.22
N PHE A 408 -2.90 -15.20 -14.11
CA PHE A 408 -2.76 -14.43 -12.88
C PHE A 408 -3.47 -15.12 -11.69
N LEU A 409 -4.71 -15.58 -11.87
CA LEU A 409 -5.44 -16.32 -10.86
C LEU A 409 -4.74 -17.64 -10.49
N ALA A 410 -4.20 -18.36 -11.46
CA ALA A 410 -3.43 -19.58 -11.22
C ALA A 410 -2.18 -19.31 -10.35
N ILE A 411 -1.45 -18.24 -10.61
CA ILE A 411 -0.30 -17.82 -9.78
C ILE A 411 -0.74 -17.50 -8.34
N GLN A 412 -1.88 -16.83 -8.17
CA GLN A 412 -2.43 -16.56 -6.83
C GLN A 412 -2.82 -17.86 -6.11
N ILE A 413 -3.49 -18.80 -6.79
CA ILE A 413 -3.86 -20.10 -6.23
C ILE A 413 -2.61 -20.89 -5.82
N LEU A 414 -1.57 -20.93 -6.66
CA LEU A 414 -0.30 -21.56 -6.32
C LEU A 414 0.36 -20.92 -5.10
N GLY A 415 0.36 -19.58 -5.01
CA GLY A 415 0.85 -18.85 -3.85
C GLY A 415 0.03 -19.13 -2.59
N PHE A 416 -1.28 -19.29 -2.71
CA PHE A 416 -2.15 -19.64 -1.60
C PHE A 416 -1.95 -21.10 -1.15
N ILE A 417 -1.81 -22.03 -2.09
CA ILE A 417 -1.48 -23.43 -1.78
C ILE A 417 -0.13 -23.50 -1.06
N TRP A 418 0.89 -22.78 -1.56
CA TRP A 418 2.18 -22.66 -0.86
C TRP A 418 2.00 -22.18 0.59
N PHE A 419 1.25 -21.11 0.81
CA PHE A 419 0.98 -20.59 2.15
C PHE A 419 0.33 -21.62 3.07
N LEU A 420 -0.56 -22.49 2.54
CA LEU A 420 -1.24 -23.53 3.32
C LEU A 420 -0.32 -24.72 3.66
N ILE A 421 0.54 -25.13 2.73
CA ILE A 421 1.40 -26.31 2.90
C ILE A 421 2.75 -26.01 3.54
N ALA A 422 3.25 -24.77 3.41
CA ALA A 422 4.56 -24.34 3.90
C ALA A 422 4.82 -24.64 5.40
N PRO A 423 3.84 -24.60 6.32
CA PRO A 423 4.06 -24.99 7.72
C PRO A 423 4.58 -26.40 7.94
N ARG A 424 4.36 -27.31 6.99
CA ARG A 424 4.85 -28.69 7.05
C ARG A 424 6.36 -28.78 6.79
N TYR A 425 6.90 -27.87 5.96
CA TYR A 425 8.29 -27.84 5.53
C TYR A 425 9.11 -26.78 6.27
N PHE A 426 8.46 -25.72 6.75
CA PHE A 426 9.07 -24.60 7.43
C PHE A 426 8.31 -24.33 8.74
N PRO A 427 8.58 -25.15 9.81
CA PRO A 427 7.97 -24.90 11.12
C PRO A 427 8.33 -23.48 11.59
N MET A 428 7.38 -22.81 12.24
CA MET A 428 7.62 -21.49 12.80
C MET A 428 8.72 -21.55 13.85
N ALA A 429 9.86 -20.91 13.58
CA ALA A 429 10.87 -20.69 14.60
C ALA A 429 10.28 -19.73 15.64
N VAL A 430 10.18 -20.18 16.88
CA VAL A 430 9.83 -19.32 18.01
C VAL A 430 11.04 -18.45 18.28
N PHE A 431 10.94 -17.13 18.06
CA PHE A 431 11.95 -16.21 18.55
C PHE A 431 11.88 -16.25 20.08
N HIS A 432 12.86 -16.88 20.71
CA HIS A 432 13.07 -16.68 22.13
C HIS A 432 13.62 -15.25 22.31
N ASP A 433 12.94 -14.46 23.13
CA ASP A 433 13.46 -13.18 23.59
C ASP A 433 14.71 -13.50 24.45
N ASP A 434 15.90 -13.37 23.86
CA ASP A 434 17.19 -13.48 24.55
C ASP A 434 17.44 -12.30 25.52
N GLU A 435 16.46 -11.46 25.80
CA GLU A 435 16.55 -10.35 26.77
C GLU A 435 16.72 -10.83 28.25
N LYS A 436 16.84 -12.14 28.51
CA LYS A 436 17.04 -12.64 29.88
C LYS A 436 18.49 -12.95 30.27
N HIS A 437 19.46 -12.68 29.40
CA HIS A 437 20.85 -13.08 29.69
C HIS A 437 21.81 -11.96 30.09
N ASP A 438 21.40 -10.69 30.21
CA ASP A 438 22.29 -9.60 30.65
C ASP A 438 22.13 -9.20 32.14
N GLU A 439 21.40 -9.95 32.97
CA GLU A 439 21.26 -9.66 34.40
C GLU A 439 21.82 -10.76 35.32
N ILE A 440 22.89 -11.41 34.97
CA ILE A 440 23.61 -12.24 35.98
C ILE A 440 25.13 -12.16 35.74
N SER A 441 25.81 -11.14 36.27
CA SER A 441 27.16 -11.25 36.82
C SER A 441 27.66 -9.96 37.45
N ILE A 442 27.03 -9.54 38.54
CA ILE A 442 27.78 -8.74 39.53
C ILE A 442 27.57 -9.45 40.87
N ARG A 443 28.42 -10.41 41.19
CA ARG A 443 28.67 -10.79 42.59
C ARG A 443 29.77 -9.90 43.08
N PRO A 444 29.63 -9.19 44.21
CA PRO A 444 30.73 -8.61 44.88
C PRO A 444 31.50 -9.74 45.58
N THR A 445 32.76 -9.88 45.25
CA THR A 445 33.70 -10.63 46.08
C THR A 445 34.08 -9.76 47.25
N ASN A 446 33.96 -10.32 48.46
CA ASN A 446 34.47 -9.81 49.73
C ASN A 446 35.95 -9.43 49.65
#